data_289092ae4ec6c44d67f06c1e6e44281d
#
_entry.id   289092ae4ec6c44d67f06c1e6e44281d
#
_cell.length_a   1.000
_cell.length_b   1.000
_cell.length_c   1.000
_cell.angle_alpha   90.00
_cell.angle_beta   90.00
_cell.angle_gamma   90.00
#
_symmetry.space_group_name_H-M   'P 1'
#
loop_
_entity.id
_entity.type
_entity.pdbx_description
1 polymer ?
#
loop_
_entity_poly.entity_id
_entity_poly.type
_entity_poly.pdbx_seq_one_letter_code
_entity_poly.pdbx_strand_id
1 'polypeptide(L)'
;MATSDNILIQVSGLKKHYNKGAIKALDGVDIDIHRGEVVVVIGPSGSGKSTFLRSLNLMEEPTGGEIIFNGVDITKKKIRNEEGKMVKLNIDEHRQKMGMVFQHFNLFPHMTILDNMTLAPIQVKGVKKEDAEKRALALLDRVGLGDRANAYPIQLSGGQKQRVAIVRALCMEPEVMLFDEPTSALDPEMVGEVLEVMKSLAHDGMTMIVVTHEMGFAREVGSRVIFMADGRIIEEGAPDEIFDNPKSERLQTFLAKVL
;
A
#
# COMPACT_ATOMS: atom_id res chain seq x y z
N MET A 1 -10.25 -10.93 22.01
CA MET A 1 -11.35 -10.69 21.05
C MET A 1 -11.12 -9.31 20.48
N ALA A 2 -10.67 -9.22 19.23
CA ALA A 2 -10.56 -7.94 18.55
C ALA A 2 -11.99 -7.42 18.33
N THR A 3 -12.28 -6.25 18.86
CA THR A 3 -13.58 -5.60 18.69
C THR A 3 -13.71 -5.18 17.23
N SER A 4 -14.92 -5.31 16.65
CA SER A 4 -15.25 -4.89 15.28
C SER A 4 -14.87 -3.43 14.95
N ASP A 5 -14.60 -2.63 15.96
CA ASP A 5 -14.23 -1.22 15.85
C ASP A 5 -12.79 -0.95 15.37
N ASN A 6 -11.93 -1.99 15.26
CA ASN A 6 -10.52 -1.82 14.86
C ASN A 6 -10.24 -2.22 13.40
N ILE A 7 -11.23 -2.74 12.66
CA ILE A 7 -11.04 -3.09 11.25
C ILE A 7 -11.03 -1.80 10.39
N LEU A 8 -9.93 -1.60 9.67
CA LEU A 8 -9.79 -0.47 8.75
C LEU A 8 -10.29 -0.83 7.35
N ILE A 9 -9.91 -2.03 6.86
CA ILE A 9 -10.34 -2.54 5.56
C ILE A 9 -10.87 -3.96 5.76
N GLN A 10 -12.08 -4.22 5.25
CA GLN A 10 -12.64 -5.57 5.16
C GLN A 10 -12.85 -5.92 3.68
N VAL A 11 -12.36 -7.06 3.28
CA VAL A 11 -12.48 -7.58 1.90
C VAL A 11 -13.24 -8.90 1.96
N SER A 12 -14.29 -9.02 1.14
CA SER A 12 -15.12 -10.22 1.09
C SER A 12 -15.32 -10.70 -0.34
N GLY A 13 -14.89 -11.94 -0.61
CA GLY A 13 -15.07 -12.62 -1.89
C GLY A 13 -14.51 -11.85 -3.09
N LEU A 14 -13.42 -11.10 -2.91
CA LEU A 14 -12.88 -10.21 -3.92
C LEU A 14 -12.43 -10.98 -5.17
N LYS A 15 -12.90 -10.53 -6.34
CA LYS A 15 -12.58 -11.13 -7.63
C LYS A 15 -12.13 -10.07 -8.62
N LYS A 16 -11.10 -10.40 -9.40
CA LYS A 16 -10.72 -9.65 -10.59
C LYS A 16 -10.41 -10.62 -11.71
N HIS A 17 -11.32 -10.68 -12.67
CA HIS A 17 -11.20 -11.54 -13.83
C HIS A 17 -11.02 -10.67 -15.08
N TYR A 18 -10.04 -11.01 -15.92
CA TYR A 18 -9.79 -10.38 -17.21
C TYR A 18 -10.22 -11.30 -18.35
N ASN A 19 -10.34 -10.75 -19.54
CA ASN A 19 -10.64 -11.49 -20.76
C ASN A 19 -11.89 -12.40 -20.62
N LYS A 20 -13.01 -11.84 -20.12
CA LYS A 20 -14.28 -12.57 -19.90
C LYS A 20 -14.12 -13.79 -18.99
N GLY A 21 -13.19 -13.74 -18.02
CA GLY A 21 -12.99 -14.83 -17.05
C GLY A 21 -11.87 -15.81 -17.41
N ALA A 22 -11.19 -15.63 -18.54
CA ALA A 22 -10.07 -16.50 -18.91
C ALA A 22 -8.84 -16.36 -17.97
N ILE A 23 -8.65 -15.15 -17.41
CA ILE A 23 -7.59 -14.89 -16.44
C ILE A 23 -8.23 -14.46 -15.14
N LYS A 24 -8.06 -15.26 -14.09
CA LYS A 24 -8.55 -15.01 -12.74
C LYS A 24 -7.41 -14.45 -11.88
N ALA A 25 -7.16 -13.17 -11.99
CA ALA A 25 -6.09 -12.53 -11.24
C ALA A 25 -6.38 -12.50 -9.72
N LEU A 26 -7.67 -12.38 -9.35
CA LEU A 26 -8.18 -12.62 -7.99
C LEU A 26 -9.43 -13.50 -8.11
N ASP A 27 -9.56 -14.53 -7.27
CA ASP A 27 -10.67 -15.50 -7.35
C ASP A 27 -11.23 -15.84 -5.95
N GLY A 28 -11.76 -14.83 -5.27
CA GLY A 28 -12.38 -14.98 -3.96
C GLY A 28 -11.37 -14.77 -2.82
N VAL A 29 -10.87 -13.54 -2.69
CA VAL A 29 -9.99 -13.14 -1.58
C VAL A 29 -10.85 -12.57 -0.46
N ASP A 30 -10.67 -13.10 0.75
CA ASP A 30 -11.31 -12.64 1.99
C ASP A 30 -10.22 -12.26 2.99
N ILE A 31 -10.30 -11.05 3.55
CA ILE A 31 -9.35 -10.59 4.56
C ILE A 31 -9.88 -9.36 5.31
N ASP A 32 -9.60 -9.29 6.61
CA ASP A 32 -9.76 -8.10 7.45
C ASP A 32 -8.38 -7.52 7.79
N ILE A 33 -8.23 -6.21 7.65
CA ILE A 33 -7.00 -5.47 7.96
C ILE A 33 -7.29 -4.49 9.07
N HIS A 34 -6.53 -4.58 10.16
CA HIS A 34 -6.73 -3.79 11.36
C HIS A 34 -5.88 -2.51 11.35
N ARG A 35 -6.33 -1.49 12.08
CA ARG A 35 -5.55 -0.27 12.26
C ARG A 35 -4.24 -0.55 12.97
N GLY A 36 -3.14 0.04 12.47
CA GLY A 36 -1.79 -0.15 12.98
C GLY A 36 -1.16 -1.49 12.60
N GLU A 37 -1.85 -2.33 11.81
CA GLU A 37 -1.32 -3.61 11.33
C GLU A 37 -0.40 -3.42 10.13
N VAL A 38 0.70 -4.17 10.09
CA VAL A 38 1.58 -4.30 8.93
C VAL A 38 1.35 -5.65 8.29
N VAL A 39 0.56 -5.67 7.21
CA VAL A 39 0.28 -6.88 6.43
C VAL A 39 1.27 -6.99 5.29
N VAL A 40 2.09 -8.04 5.28
CA VAL A 40 3.02 -8.30 4.18
C VAL A 40 2.47 -9.38 3.27
N VAL A 41 2.43 -9.10 1.97
CA VAL A 41 1.90 -10.00 0.93
C VAL A 41 3.04 -10.56 0.11
N ILE A 42 3.25 -11.88 0.19
CA ILE A 42 4.29 -12.60 -0.55
C ILE A 42 3.67 -13.61 -1.51
N GLY A 43 4.47 -14.12 -2.47
CA GLY A 43 4.03 -15.14 -3.41
C GLY A 43 4.70 -15.00 -4.77
N PRO A 44 4.55 -16.00 -5.65
CA PRO A 44 5.20 -16.01 -6.97
C PRO A 44 4.69 -14.87 -7.87
N SER A 45 5.45 -14.56 -8.92
CA SER A 45 5.02 -13.62 -9.96
C SER A 45 3.72 -14.12 -10.60
N GLY A 46 2.78 -13.20 -10.86
CA GLY A 46 1.48 -13.54 -11.43
C GLY A 46 0.45 -14.11 -10.42
N SER A 47 0.77 -14.20 -9.13
CA SER A 47 -0.18 -14.71 -8.11
C SER A 47 -1.33 -13.76 -7.75
N GLY A 48 -1.32 -12.52 -8.26
CA GLY A 48 -2.39 -11.55 -8.03
C GLY A 48 -2.09 -10.47 -6.98
N LYS A 49 -0.89 -10.44 -6.36
CA LYS A 49 -0.51 -9.51 -5.28
C LYS A 49 -0.74 -8.03 -5.63
N SER A 50 -0.16 -7.57 -6.73
CA SER A 50 -0.32 -6.17 -7.18
C SER A 50 -1.77 -5.87 -7.59
N THR A 51 -2.48 -6.84 -8.18
CA THR A 51 -3.91 -6.71 -8.49
C THR A 51 -4.73 -6.57 -7.21
N PHE A 52 -4.44 -7.38 -6.19
CA PHE A 52 -5.08 -7.26 -4.87
C PHE A 52 -4.83 -5.87 -4.28
N LEU A 53 -3.57 -5.44 -4.19
CA LEU A 53 -3.20 -4.16 -3.61
C LEU A 53 -3.89 -2.98 -4.34
N ARG A 54 -3.88 -2.99 -5.68
CA ARG A 54 -4.51 -1.96 -6.51
C ARG A 54 -6.03 -2.01 -6.50
N SER A 55 -6.62 -3.15 -6.15
CA SER A 55 -8.07 -3.24 -5.96
C SER A 55 -8.52 -2.55 -4.69
N LEU A 56 -7.69 -2.51 -3.63
CA LEU A 56 -8.05 -1.88 -2.36
C LEU A 56 -8.36 -0.37 -2.49
N ASN A 57 -7.73 0.32 -3.43
CA ASN A 57 -7.99 1.73 -3.73
C ASN A 57 -8.78 1.93 -5.05
N LEU A 58 -9.30 0.85 -5.61
CA LEU A 58 -10.05 0.83 -6.88
C LEU A 58 -9.27 1.40 -8.08
N MET A 59 -7.94 1.35 -8.09
CA MET A 59 -7.15 1.52 -9.33
C MET A 59 -7.41 0.36 -10.29
N GLU A 60 -7.63 -0.84 -9.72
CA GLU A 60 -8.16 -2.00 -10.43
C GLU A 60 -9.58 -2.25 -9.94
N GLU A 61 -10.60 -1.92 -10.74
CA GLU A 61 -12.00 -2.17 -10.37
C GLU A 61 -12.24 -3.68 -10.27
N PRO A 62 -12.72 -4.20 -9.11
CA PRO A 62 -13.08 -5.60 -8.95
C PRO A 62 -14.18 -6.02 -9.92
N THR A 63 -14.19 -7.30 -10.32
CA THR A 63 -15.29 -7.90 -11.08
C THR A 63 -16.34 -8.53 -10.17
N GLY A 64 -16.07 -8.64 -8.87
CA GLY A 64 -16.99 -9.15 -7.84
C GLY A 64 -16.36 -9.07 -6.46
N GLY A 65 -17.19 -9.29 -5.45
CA GLY A 65 -16.82 -9.11 -4.06
C GLY A 65 -17.03 -7.69 -3.56
N GLU A 66 -16.68 -7.44 -2.32
CA GLU A 66 -16.88 -6.17 -1.62
C GLU A 66 -15.59 -5.72 -0.94
N ILE A 67 -15.37 -4.41 -0.87
CA ILE A 67 -14.28 -3.78 -0.11
C ILE A 67 -14.91 -2.71 0.77
N ILE A 68 -14.86 -2.90 2.08
CA ILE A 68 -15.35 -1.95 3.06
C ILE A 68 -14.15 -1.24 3.66
N PHE A 69 -14.07 0.08 3.48
CA PHE A 69 -13.05 0.94 4.06
C PHE A 69 -13.69 1.93 5.03
N ASN A 70 -13.25 1.95 6.28
CA ASN A 70 -13.87 2.77 7.32
C ASN A 70 -15.40 2.57 7.41
N GLY A 71 -15.87 1.32 7.31
CA GLY A 71 -17.30 1.01 7.38
C GLY A 71 -18.11 1.33 6.12
N VAL A 72 -17.47 1.85 5.05
CA VAL A 72 -18.13 2.21 3.79
C VAL A 72 -17.71 1.22 2.70
N ASP A 73 -18.68 0.58 2.05
CA ASP A 73 -18.43 -0.25 0.87
C ASP A 73 -18.08 0.62 -0.34
N ILE A 74 -16.78 0.67 -0.65
CA ILE A 74 -16.23 1.51 -1.73
C ILE A 74 -16.41 0.90 -3.13
N THR A 75 -16.86 -0.35 -3.23
CA THR A 75 -17.16 -0.99 -4.52
C THR A 75 -18.52 -0.55 -5.08
N LYS A 76 -19.37 0.03 -4.24
CA LYS A 76 -20.71 0.50 -4.63
C LYS A 76 -20.66 1.90 -5.23
N LYS A 77 -21.36 2.10 -6.34
CA LYS A 77 -21.49 3.43 -6.97
C LYS A 77 -22.37 4.40 -6.18
N LYS A 78 -23.25 3.87 -5.33
CA LYS A 78 -24.19 4.64 -4.49
C LYS A 78 -24.26 4.02 -3.12
N ILE A 79 -24.32 4.86 -2.11
CA ILE A 79 -24.44 4.48 -0.70
C ILE A 79 -25.62 5.24 -0.07
N ARG A 80 -26.10 4.76 1.08
CA ARG A 80 -27.06 5.53 1.91
C ARG A 80 -26.28 6.49 2.79
N ASN A 81 -26.65 7.77 2.78
CA ASN A 81 -26.11 8.76 3.72
C ASN A 81 -26.80 8.64 5.08
N GLU A 82 -26.37 9.43 6.06
CA GLU A 82 -26.92 9.49 7.42
C GLU A 82 -28.43 9.78 7.44
N GLU A 83 -28.94 10.52 6.45
CA GLU A 83 -30.36 10.81 6.28
C GLU A 83 -31.14 9.68 5.60
N GLY A 84 -30.48 8.55 5.28
CA GLY A 84 -31.09 7.39 4.58
C GLY A 84 -31.29 7.57 3.07
N LYS A 85 -30.83 8.69 2.47
CA LYS A 85 -30.94 8.96 1.04
C LYS A 85 -29.82 8.27 0.25
N MET A 86 -30.15 7.76 -0.94
CA MET A 86 -29.14 7.22 -1.87
C MET A 86 -28.35 8.34 -2.52
N VAL A 87 -27.06 8.43 -2.22
CA VAL A 87 -26.12 9.40 -2.79
C VAL A 87 -25.01 8.67 -3.57
N LYS A 88 -24.45 9.37 -4.59
CA LYS A 88 -23.30 8.83 -5.33
C LYS A 88 -22.08 8.81 -4.39
N LEU A 89 -21.39 7.68 -4.35
CA LEU A 89 -20.12 7.59 -3.61
C LEU A 89 -19.06 8.44 -4.30
N ASN A 90 -18.40 9.29 -3.53
CA ASN A 90 -17.20 9.99 -3.98
C ASN A 90 -15.98 9.15 -3.61
N ILE A 91 -15.49 8.35 -4.55
CA ILE A 91 -14.34 7.46 -4.31
C ILE A 91 -13.05 8.24 -4.02
N ASP A 92 -12.92 9.45 -4.54
CA ASP A 92 -11.69 10.24 -4.34
C ASP A 92 -11.52 10.71 -2.88
N GLU A 93 -12.61 10.88 -2.12
CA GLU A 93 -12.55 11.11 -0.67
C GLU A 93 -11.94 9.92 0.08
N HIS A 94 -12.22 8.68 -0.36
CA HIS A 94 -11.63 7.48 0.22
C HIS A 94 -10.18 7.31 -0.23
N ARG A 95 -9.86 7.56 -1.51
CA ARG A 95 -8.48 7.49 -2.04
C ARG A 95 -7.53 8.46 -1.37
N GLN A 96 -8.00 9.64 -0.96
CA GLN A 96 -7.19 10.62 -0.20
C GLN A 96 -6.66 10.05 1.12
N LYS A 97 -7.34 9.05 1.69
CA LYS A 97 -6.98 8.38 2.94
C LYS A 97 -6.13 7.13 2.74
N MET A 98 -5.83 6.78 1.50
CA MET A 98 -5.01 5.63 1.12
C MET A 98 -3.78 6.10 0.35
N GLY A 99 -2.61 6.13 0.99
CA GLY A 99 -1.35 6.41 0.31
C GLY A 99 -0.94 5.21 -0.52
N MET A 100 -0.42 5.44 -1.74
CA MET A 100 0.11 4.34 -2.56
C MET A 100 1.48 4.68 -3.09
N VAL A 101 2.40 3.73 -2.94
CA VAL A 101 3.78 3.76 -3.41
C VAL A 101 3.97 2.62 -4.38
N PHE A 102 4.48 2.92 -5.56
CA PHE A 102 4.65 1.98 -6.67
C PHE A 102 6.11 1.54 -6.79
N GLN A 103 6.33 0.47 -7.55
CA GLN A 103 7.64 0.01 -7.97
C GLN A 103 8.43 1.11 -8.70
N HIS A 104 7.77 1.85 -9.60
CA HIS A 104 8.31 3.04 -10.23
C HIS A 104 7.89 4.27 -9.42
N PHE A 105 8.81 5.19 -9.22
CA PHE A 105 8.66 6.34 -8.30
C PHE A 105 7.49 7.27 -8.65
N ASN A 106 7.12 7.36 -9.94
CA ASN A 106 6.02 8.15 -10.48
C ASN A 106 6.04 9.63 -10.04
N LEU A 107 7.24 10.20 -9.87
CA LEU A 107 7.41 11.62 -9.60
C LEU A 107 7.18 12.43 -10.87
N PHE A 108 6.61 13.62 -10.74
CA PHE A 108 6.45 14.57 -11.84
C PHE A 108 7.83 15.16 -12.20
N PRO A 109 8.40 14.82 -13.38
CA PRO A 109 9.80 15.15 -13.69
C PRO A 109 10.05 16.64 -13.91
N HIS A 110 9.00 17.40 -14.24
CA HIS A 110 9.02 18.85 -14.50
C HIS A 110 8.77 19.71 -13.26
N MET A 111 8.56 19.09 -12.10
CA MET A 111 8.31 19.76 -10.82
C MET A 111 9.47 19.51 -9.86
N THR A 112 9.72 20.46 -8.97
CA THR A 112 10.67 20.27 -7.86
C THR A 112 10.18 19.15 -6.92
N ILE A 113 11.04 18.68 -6.04
CA ILE A 113 10.66 17.71 -5.02
C ILE A 113 9.58 18.30 -4.09
N LEU A 114 9.76 19.55 -3.66
CA LEU A 114 8.77 20.24 -2.82
C LEU A 114 7.40 20.35 -3.51
N ASP A 115 7.40 20.74 -4.81
CA ASP A 115 6.15 20.85 -5.59
C ASP A 115 5.48 19.48 -5.76
N ASN A 116 6.25 18.41 -5.99
CA ASN A 116 5.72 17.04 -6.06
C ASN A 116 4.99 16.64 -4.78
N MET A 117 5.45 17.10 -3.62
CA MET A 117 4.88 16.75 -2.33
C MET A 117 3.70 17.63 -1.94
N THR A 118 3.70 18.90 -2.34
CA THR A 118 2.70 19.88 -1.92
C THR A 118 1.50 19.98 -2.86
N LEU A 119 1.65 19.52 -4.11
CA LEU A 119 0.60 19.62 -5.13
C LEU A 119 -0.73 19.02 -4.66
N ALA A 120 -0.73 17.77 -4.22
CA ALA A 120 -1.96 17.08 -3.82
C ALA A 120 -2.58 17.65 -2.53
N PRO A 121 -1.84 17.91 -1.45
CA PRO A 121 -2.39 18.58 -0.28
C PRO A 121 -3.07 19.91 -0.60
N ILE A 122 -2.47 20.73 -1.46
CA ILE A 122 -3.01 22.05 -1.83
C ILE A 122 -4.24 21.88 -2.73
N GLN A 123 -4.11 21.13 -3.83
CA GLN A 123 -5.14 21.10 -4.87
C GLN A 123 -6.33 20.20 -4.51
N VAL A 124 -6.12 19.16 -3.73
CA VAL A 124 -7.14 18.14 -3.41
C VAL A 124 -7.75 18.36 -2.04
N LYS A 125 -6.92 18.64 -1.03
CA LYS A 125 -7.39 18.88 0.35
C LYS A 125 -7.61 20.35 0.67
N GLY A 126 -7.20 21.28 -0.18
CA GLY A 126 -7.32 22.73 0.08
C GLY A 126 -6.42 23.23 1.22
N VAL A 127 -5.35 22.51 1.55
CA VAL A 127 -4.38 22.92 2.58
C VAL A 127 -3.67 24.19 2.12
N LYS A 128 -3.47 25.14 3.02
CA LYS A 128 -2.70 26.34 2.71
C LYS A 128 -1.27 25.98 2.29
N LYS A 129 -0.75 26.75 1.34
CA LYS A 129 0.59 26.48 0.76
C LYS A 129 1.66 26.42 1.85
N GLU A 130 1.67 27.38 2.77
CA GLU A 130 2.66 27.47 3.84
C GLU A 130 2.63 26.23 4.77
N ASP A 131 1.43 25.73 5.08
CA ASP A 131 1.25 24.54 5.93
C ASP A 131 1.68 23.26 5.19
N ALA A 132 1.36 23.17 3.90
CA ALA A 132 1.77 22.05 3.04
C ALA A 132 3.31 22.00 2.88
N GLU A 133 3.95 23.16 2.62
CA GLU A 133 5.40 23.28 2.51
C GLU A 133 6.10 22.93 3.83
N LYS A 134 5.61 23.46 4.96
CA LYS A 134 6.15 23.16 6.29
C LYS A 134 6.12 21.66 6.59
N ARG A 135 5.00 20.99 6.30
CA ARG A 135 4.87 19.55 6.46
C ARG A 135 5.81 18.79 5.53
N ALA A 136 5.84 19.16 4.26
CA ALA A 136 6.69 18.52 3.26
C ALA A 136 8.17 18.58 3.65
N LEU A 137 8.65 19.76 4.10
CA LEU A 137 10.03 19.94 4.55
C LEU A 137 10.34 19.07 5.78
N ALA A 138 9.46 19.04 6.78
CA ALA A 138 9.64 18.20 7.97
C ALA A 138 9.73 16.70 7.61
N LEU A 139 8.92 16.23 6.66
CA LEU A 139 8.96 14.85 6.20
C LEU A 139 10.21 14.57 5.35
N LEU A 140 10.68 15.53 4.54
CA LEU A 140 11.95 15.41 3.81
C LEU A 140 13.14 15.31 4.77
N ASP A 141 13.18 16.13 5.81
CA ASP A 141 14.22 16.08 6.85
C ASP A 141 14.24 14.70 7.53
N ARG A 142 13.07 14.16 7.84
CA ARG A 142 12.94 12.83 8.44
C ARG A 142 13.56 11.71 7.62
N VAL A 143 13.55 11.83 6.28
CA VAL A 143 14.15 10.82 5.38
C VAL A 143 15.53 11.23 4.86
N GLY A 144 16.15 12.26 5.46
CA GLY A 144 17.49 12.73 5.13
C GLY A 144 17.61 13.42 3.77
N LEU A 145 16.54 14.09 3.32
CA LEU A 145 16.45 14.74 2.01
C LEU A 145 16.03 16.22 2.10
N GLY A 146 16.16 16.87 3.27
CA GLY A 146 15.77 18.27 3.46
C GLY A 146 16.47 19.24 2.52
N ASP A 147 17.76 18.99 2.20
CA ASP A 147 18.56 19.76 1.26
C ASP A 147 18.11 19.58 -0.21
N ARG A 148 17.23 18.62 -0.50
CA ARG A 148 16.76 18.27 -1.86
C ARG A 148 15.40 18.86 -2.22
N ALA A 149 14.79 19.68 -1.37
CA ALA A 149 13.47 20.26 -1.61
C ALA A 149 13.34 20.98 -2.97
N ASN A 150 14.35 21.74 -3.37
CA ASN A 150 14.38 22.49 -4.62
C ASN A 150 15.02 21.72 -5.80
N ALA A 151 15.45 20.47 -5.59
CA ALA A 151 15.97 19.62 -6.65
C ALA A 151 14.84 19.08 -7.54
N TYR A 152 15.19 18.63 -8.74
CA TYR A 152 14.27 17.90 -9.63
C TYR A 152 14.51 16.40 -9.54
N PRO A 153 13.51 15.56 -9.85
CA PRO A 153 13.65 14.10 -9.78
C PRO A 153 14.85 13.53 -10.53
N ILE A 154 15.23 14.12 -11.65
CA ILE A 154 16.39 13.67 -12.44
C ILE A 154 17.73 13.77 -11.67
N GLN A 155 17.80 14.64 -10.67
CA GLN A 155 19.00 14.89 -9.86
C GLN A 155 19.14 13.93 -8.67
N LEU A 156 18.16 13.01 -8.48
CA LEU A 156 18.10 12.08 -7.36
C LEU A 156 18.48 10.66 -7.79
N SER A 157 19.10 9.90 -6.87
CA SER A 157 19.29 8.46 -7.02
C SER A 157 17.96 7.71 -6.97
N GLY A 158 17.94 6.41 -7.35
CA GLY A 158 16.74 5.57 -7.26
C GLY A 158 16.16 5.52 -5.84
N GLY A 159 17.01 5.25 -4.84
CA GLY A 159 16.59 5.20 -3.44
C GLY A 159 16.07 6.55 -2.92
N GLN A 160 16.70 7.67 -3.32
CA GLN A 160 16.21 9.01 -2.99
C GLN A 160 14.83 9.27 -3.61
N LYS A 161 14.63 8.92 -4.90
CA LYS A 161 13.32 9.04 -5.58
C LYS A 161 12.24 8.23 -4.87
N GLN A 162 12.57 7.03 -4.42
CA GLN A 162 11.60 6.18 -3.71
C GLN A 162 11.25 6.74 -2.34
N ARG A 163 12.24 7.23 -1.58
CA ARG A 163 11.96 7.91 -0.31
C ARG A 163 11.08 9.15 -0.51
N VAL A 164 11.31 9.93 -1.56
CA VAL A 164 10.43 11.07 -1.93
C VAL A 164 9.02 10.57 -2.28
N ALA A 165 8.87 9.46 -3.02
CA ALA A 165 7.56 8.91 -3.36
C ALA A 165 6.78 8.48 -2.10
N ILE A 166 7.46 7.88 -1.11
CA ILE A 166 6.86 7.55 0.19
C ILE A 166 6.40 8.83 0.90
N VAL A 167 7.29 9.82 1.02
CA VAL A 167 7.00 11.09 1.71
C VAL A 167 5.87 11.85 1.01
N ARG A 168 5.82 11.85 -0.33
CA ARG A 168 4.71 12.43 -1.10
C ARG A 168 3.36 11.82 -0.70
N ALA A 169 3.29 10.50 -0.56
CA ALA A 169 2.07 9.85 -0.10
C ALA A 169 1.72 10.24 1.35
N LEU A 170 2.72 10.36 2.23
CA LEU A 170 2.54 10.78 3.63
C LEU A 170 2.07 12.24 3.77
N CYS A 171 2.39 13.13 2.82
CA CYS A 171 1.90 14.51 2.83
C CYS A 171 0.37 14.59 2.77
N MET A 172 -0.30 13.54 2.28
CA MET A 172 -1.75 13.42 2.28
C MET A 172 -2.33 12.92 3.61
N GLU A 173 -1.52 12.63 4.64
CA GLU A 173 -1.95 12.07 5.93
C GLU A 173 -2.90 10.87 5.76
N PRO A 174 -2.44 9.82 5.10
CA PRO A 174 -3.28 8.65 4.85
C PRO A 174 -3.52 7.84 6.13
N GLU A 175 -4.64 7.12 6.19
CA GLU A 175 -4.94 6.15 7.24
C GLU A 175 -4.28 4.78 6.98
N VAL A 176 -3.90 4.52 5.73
CA VAL A 176 -3.19 3.30 5.31
C VAL A 176 -2.22 3.60 4.18
N MET A 177 -1.06 2.95 4.20
CA MET A 177 -0.06 2.99 3.13
C MET A 177 -0.02 1.66 2.38
N LEU A 178 -0.17 1.72 1.07
CA LEU A 178 -0.11 0.59 0.16
C LEU A 178 1.24 0.63 -0.59
N PHE A 179 2.04 -0.44 -0.48
CA PHE A 179 3.36 -0.53 -1.13
C PHE A 179 3.37 -1.66 -2.15
N ASP A 180 3.51 -1.33 -3.43
CA ASP A 180 3.58 -2.28 -4.54
C ASP A 180 5.02 -2.46 -4.99
N GLU A 181 5.71 -3.44 -4.39
CA GLU A 181 7.12 -3.78 -4.64
C GLU A 181 8.07 -2.56 -4.59
N PRO A 182 8.12 -1.82 -3.48
CA PRO A 182 8.79 -0.51 -3.42
C PRO A 182 10.30 -0.54 -3.64
N THR A 183 10.94 -1.71 -3.57
CA THR A 183 12.40 -1.88 -3.71
C THR A 183 12.81 -2.54 -5.02
N SER A 184 11.89 -3.12 -5.77
CA SER A 184 12.23 -3.99 -6.92
C SER A 184 12.88 -3.26 -8.13
N ALA A 185 12.75 -1.92 -8.19
CA ALA A 185 13.40 -1.10 -9.21
C ALA A 185 14.70 -0.42 -8.71
N LEU A 186 15.22 -0.83 -7.56
CA LEU A 186 16.40 -0.25 -6.93
C LEU A 186 17.62 -1.15 -7.04
N ASP A 187 18.79 -0.51 -7.08
CA ASP A 187 20.04 -1.22 -6.87
C ASP A 187 20.12 -1.73 -5.42
N PRO A 188 20.73 -2.91 -5.18
CA PRO A 188 20.79 -3.52 -3.84
C PRO A 188 21.34 -2.60 -2.74
N GLU A 189 22.29 -1.71 -3.08
CA GLU A 189 22.89 -0.74 -2.15
C GLU A 189 21.87 0.30 -1.64
N MET A 190 20.78 0.54 -2.39
CA MET A 190 19.77 1.55 -2.06
C MET A 190 18.55 0.96 -1.35
N VAL A 191 18.39 -0.37 -1.36
CA VAL A 191 17.23 -1.06 -0.76
C VAL A 191 17.12 -0.78 0.72
N GLY A 192 18.24 -0.88 1.46
CA GLY A 192 18.30 -0.67 2.91
C GLY A 192 17.72 0.66 3.35
N GLU A 193 18.07 1.76 2.66
CA GLU A 193 17.59 3.11 3.01
C GLU A 193 16.07 3.25 2.89
N VAL A 194 15.46 2.58 1.91
CA VAL A 194 14.00 2.60 1.72
C VAL A 194 13.31 1.74 2.78
N LEU A 195 13.87 0.56 3.07
CA LEU A 195 13.33 -0.32 4.10
C LEU A 195 13.38 0.32 5.50
N GLU A 196 14.44 1.08 5.83
CA GLU A 196 14.52 1.81 7.10
C GLU A 196 13.41 2.87 7.23
N VAL A 197 13.06 3.58 6.16
CA VAL A 197 11.91 4.49 6.18
C VAL A 197 10.62 3.71 6.44
N MET A 198 10.41 2.58 5.79
CA MET A 198 9.22 1.75 6.01
C MET A 198 9.16 1.16 7.42
N LYS A 199 10.30 0.74 8.00
CA LYS A 199 10.40 0.31 9.41
C LYS A 199 10.00 1.42 10.37
N SER A 200 10.49 2.64 10.13
CA SER A 200 10.10 3.81 10.94
C SER A 200 8.59 4.06 10.90
N LEU A 201 7.94 3.92 9.74
CA LEU A 201 6.49 4.07 9.63
C LEU A 201 5.73 2.98 10.38
N ALA A 202 6.20 1.74 10.34
CA ALA A 202 5.62 0.63 11.11
C ALA A 202 5.72 0.90 12.62
N HIS A 203 6.89 1.35 13.09
CA HIS A 203 7.12 1.71 14.48
C HIS A 203 6.20 2.85 14.96
N ASP A 204 5.88 3.79 14.07
CA ASP A 204 4.94 4.87 14.36
C ASP A 204 3.46 4.41 14.35
N GLY A 205 3.19 3.13 14.14
CA GLY A 205 1.83 2.57 14.12
C GLY A 205 1.06 2.82 12.82
N MET A 206 1.75 3.14 11.71
CA MET A 206 1.10 3.28 10.40
C MET A 206 0.54 1.93 9.94
N THR A 207 -0.73 1.91 9.56
CA THR A 207 -1.31 0.74 8.89
C THR A 207 -0.68 0.59 7.51
N MET A 208 -0.13 -0.58 7.22
CA MET A 208 0.56 -0.82 5.95
C MET A 208 0.17 -2.16 5.31
N ILE A 209 0.05 -2.15 3.99
CA ILE A 209 -0.05 -3.38 3.19
C ILE A 209 1.10 -3.34 2.20
N VAL A 210 1.99 -4.31 2.30
CA VAL A 210 3.27 -4.30 1.59
C VAL A 210 3.41 -5.54 0.72
N VAL A 211 3.37 -5.38 -0.58
CA VAL A 211 3.79 -6.42 -1.53
C VAL A 211 5.29 -6.32 -1.69
N THR A 212 6.03 -7.35 -1.34
CA THR A 212 7.49 -7.32 -1.38
C THR A 212 8.11 -8.70 -1.61
N HIS A 213 9.34 -8.70 -2.09
CA HIS A 213 10.24 -9.86 -2.15
C HIS A 213 11.32 -9.82 -1.06
N GLU A 214 11.31 -8.81 -0.20
CA GLU A 214 12.26 -8.63 0.91
C GLU A 214 11.80 -9.47 2.12
N MET A 215 12.20 -10.76 2.17
CA MET A 215 11.75 -11.68 3.22
C MET A 215 12.26 -11.29 4.61
N GLY A 216 13.46 -10.68 4.67
CA GLY A 216 14.01 -10.13 5.93
C GLY A 216 13.12 -9.02 6.51
N PHE A 217 12.66 -8.09 5.65
CA PHE A 217 11.73 -7.04 6.05
C PHE A 217 10.39 -7.63 6.50
N ALA A 218 9.85 -8.59 5.73
CA ALA A 218 8.59 -9.25 6.08
C ALA A 218 8.63 -9.93 7.45
N ARG A 219 9.77 -10.54 7.79
CA ARG A 219 10.00 -11.22 9.08
C ARG A 219 10.15 -10.23 10.24
N GLU A 220 10.86 -9.12 10.00
CA GLU A 220 11.18 -8.15 11.06
C GLU A 220 10.01 -7.22 11.40
N VAL A 221 9.24 -6.80 10.41
CA VAL A 221 8.27 -5.70 10.54
C VAL A 221 6.83 -6.16 10.37
N GLY A 222 6.60 -7.26 9.68
CA GLY A 222 5.25 -7.77 9.44
C GLY A 222 4.56 -8.15 10.75
N SER A 223 3.35 -7.65 10.96
CA SER A 223 2.46 -8.17 12.01
C SER A 223 1.82 -9.48 11.57
N ARG A 224 1.55 -9.58 10.26
CA ARG A 224 0.98 -10.74 9.59
C ARG A 224 1.54 -10.86 8.19
N VAL A 225 1.82 -12.07 7.76
CA VAL A 225 2.25 -12.39 6.40
C VAL A 225 1.16 -13.20 5.70
N ILE A 226 0.89 -12.83 4.44
CA ILE A 226 -0.09 -13.49 3.58
C ILE A 226 0.66 -14.06 2.39
N PHE A 227 0.50 -15.36 2.17
CA PHE A 227 0.99 -16.02 0.97
C PHE A 227 -0.12 -16.15 -0.07
N MET A 228 0.06 -15.51 -1.22
CA MET A 228 -0.87 -15.58 -2.34
C MET A 228 -0.34 -16.47 -3.47
N ALA A 229 -1.21 -17.34 -3.99
CA ALA A 229 -1.00 -18.08 -5.22
C ALA A 229 -2.32 -18.24 -5.98
N ASP A 230 -2.25 -18.25 -7.31
CA ASP A 230 -3.39 -18.50 -8.21
C ASP A 230 -4.62 -17.59 -7.90
N GLY A 231 -4.37 -16.32 -7.54
CA GLY A 231 -5.39 -15.32 -7.23
C GLY A 231 -6.10 -15.51 -5.88
N ARG A 232 -5.55 -16.30 -4.97
CA ARG A 232 -6.14 -16.60 -3.64
C ARG A 232 -5.12 -16.46 -2.53
N ILE A 233 -5.60 -16.22 -1.33
CA ILE A 233 -4.81 -16.40 -0.10
C ILE A 233 -4.76 -17.90 0.16
N ILE A 234 -3.56 -18.46 0.18
CA ILE A 234 -3.32 -19.90 0.44
C ILE A 234 -3.02 -20.13 1.90
N GLU A 235 -2.26 -19.22 2.51
CA GLU A 235 -1.89 -19.29 3.91
C GLU A 235 -1.65 -17.88 4.45
N GLU A 236 -2.01 -17.67 5.71
CA GLU A 236 -1.71 -16.44 6.44
C GLU A 236 -1.37 -16.76 7.90
N GLY A 237 -0.56 -15.93 8.52
CA GLY A 237 -0.15 -16.10 9.91
C GLY A 237 0.89 -15.09 10.34
N ALA A 238 1.36 -15.25 11.57
CA ALA A 238 2.52 -14.51 12.06
C ALA A 238 3.77 -14.84 11.23
N PRO A 239 4.75 -13.93 11.13
CA PRO A 239 5.98 -14.19 10.35
C PRO A 239 6.65 -15.52 10.68
N ASP A 240 6.80 -15.85 11.97
CA ASP A 240 7.42 -17.11 12.40
C ASP A 240 6.63 -18.35 11.97
N GLU A 241 5.30 -18.26 11.91
CA GLU A 241 4.45 -19.37 11.43
C GLU A 241 4.66 -19.58 9.92
N ILE A 242 4.70 -18.50 9.15
CA ILE A 242 4.81 -18.55 7.68
C ILE A 242 6.21 -18.95 7.23
N PHE A 243 7.25 -18.42 7.87
CA PHE A 243 8.63 -18.64 7.44
C PHE A 243 9.28 -19.88 8.03
N ASP A 244 8.96 -20.24 9.27
CA ASP A 244 9.62 -21.34 9.98
C ASP A 244 8.76 -22.62 10.03
N ASN A 245 7.43 -22.49 9.95
CA ASN A 245 6.48 -23.60 10.04
C ASN A 245 5.40 -23.55 8.95
N PRO A 246 5.76 -23.39 7.66
CA PRO A 246 4.79 -23.33 6.57
C PRO A 246 3.96 -24.63 6.47
N LYS A 247 2.63 -24.51 6.41
CA LYS A 247 1.71 -25.66 6.39
C LYS A 247 1.41 -26.14 4.99
N SER A 248 1.24 -25.20 4.03
CA SER A 248 0.92 -25.57 2.65
C SER A 248 2.18 -25.98 1.87
N GLU A 249 2.11 -27.06 1.12
CA GLU A 249 3.18 -27.52 0.23
C GLU A 249 3.57 -26.43 -0.79
N ARG A 250 2.60 -25.61 -1.19
CA ARG A 250 2.83 -24.53 -2.14
C ARG A 250 3.70 -23.44 -1.54
N LEU A 251 3.50 -23.09 -0.27
CA LEU A 251 4.33 -22.13 0.46
C LEU A 251 5.73 -22.70 0.69
N GLN A 252 5.83 -23.97 1.15
CA GLN A 252 7.12 -24.65 1.34
C GLN A 252 7.97 -24.61 0.06
N THR A 253 7.36 -24.97 -1.09
CA THR A 253 8.01 -24.93 -2.38
C THR A 253 8.45 -23.52 -2.80
N PHE A 254 7.67 -22.50 -2.45
CA PHE A 254 8.00 -21.10 -2.72
C PHE A 254 9.17 -20.64 -1.85
N LEU A 255 9.11 -20.87 -0.53
CA LEU A 255 10.16 -20.46 0.40
C LEU A 255 11.51 -21.13 0.10
N ALA A 256 11.53 -22.42 -0.25
CA ALA A 256 12.75 -23.13 -0.63
C ALA A 256 13.47 -22.54 -1.88
N LYS A 257 12.81 -21.64 -2.64
CA LYS A 257 13.41 -20.98 -3.81
C LYS A 257 13.87 -19.56 -3.54
N VAL A 258 13.36 -18.94 -2.48
CA VAL A 258 13.60 -17.52 -2.20
C VAL A 258 14.38 -17.26 -0.92
N LEU A 259 14.49 -18.26 -0.04
CA LEU A 259 15.38 -18.31 1.14
C LEU A 259 16.59 -19.18 0.86
#